data_e2511c78caba12f4dc110c8fe47c7f83
#
_entry.id   e2511c78caba12f4dc110c8fe47c7f83
#
_cell.length_a   1.000
_cell.length_b   1.000
_cell.length_c   1.000
_cell.angle_alpha   90.00
_cell.angle_beta   90.00
_cell.angle_gamma   90.00
#
_symmetry.space_group_name_H-M   'P 1'
#
loop_
_entity.id
_entity.type
_entity.pdbx_description
1 polymer ?
#
loop_
_entity_poly.entity_id
_entity_poly.type
_entity_poly.pdbx_seq_one_letter_code
_entity_poly.pdbx_strand_id
1 'polypeptide(L)'
;MQIAEGRTEGPLSFSGAVPHGAAGNPIGSVMMSRIAMGDTVFVHASDIQLLDSPTVNKVIDWQPDVALAAGPPLYLDRLTRGERERAWANAARLARNIDTVILDHHLMRSEEGAVWLDRLSATVGRKVYCAANFMGQPRQLLEAKRVQLYEHMPVPDAWHDDYVAGKTDPDDFLAEMRWPAWGPQVSSFE
;
A
#
# COMPACT_ATOMS: atom_id res chain seq x y z
N MET A 1 -14.18 25.35 -4.39
CA MET A 1 -13.26 24.46 -3.66
C MET A 1 -11.85 24.75 -4.14
N GLN A 2 -10.92 25.04 -3.24
CA GLN A 2 -9.53 25.32 -3.64
C GLN A 2 -8.78 23.99 -3.80
N ILE A 3 -8.00 23.88 -4.88
CA ILE A 3 -7.18 22.70 -5.16
C ILE A 3 -5.97 22.71 -4.21
N ALA A 4 -5.67 21.60 -3.54
CA ALA A 4 -4.57 21.47 -2.58
C ALA A 4 -3.19 21.26 -3.24
N GLU A 5 -3.17 20.97 -4.54
CA GLU A 5 -1.96 20.66 -5.32
C GLU A 5 -0.85 21.73 -5.14
N GLY A 6 0.34 21.29 -4.76
CA GLY A 6 1.52 22.13 -4.58
C GLY A 6 1.47 23.09 -3.38
N ARG A 7 0.47 22.96 -2.50
CA ARG A 7 0.29 23.86 -1.35
C ARG A 7 0.96 23.34 -0.09
N THR A 8 1.20 24.25 0.82
CA THR A 8 1.59 23.97 2.20
C THR A 8 0.62 24.70 3.13
N GLU A 9 0.04 23.97 4.08
CA GLU A 9 -0.90 24.48 5.10
C GLU A 9 -0.47 23.95 6.47
N GLY A 10 0.19 24.80 7.26
CA GLY A 10 0.75 24.40 8.55
C GLY A 10 1.76 23.25 8.39
N PRO A 11 1.56 22.11 9.08
CA PRO A 11 2.46 20.95 9.00
C PRO A 11 2.30 20.15 7.70
N LEU A 12 1.27 20.40 6.89
CA LEU A 12 0.92 19.63 5.70
C LEU A 12 1.49 20.31 4.45
N SER A 13 2.15 19.52 3.60
CA SER A 13 2.54 19.91 2.25
C SER A 13 2.05 18.88 1.25
N PHE A 14 1.59 19.35 0.10
CA PHE A 14 1.07 18.50 -0.97
C PHE A 14 1.96 18.59 -2.20
N SER A 15 2.16 17.47 -2.89
CA SER A 15 2.88 17.51 -4.16
C SER A 15 2.01 18.12 -5.26
N GLY A 16 2.63 18.50 -6.38
CA GLY A 16 1.93 18.53 -7.66
C GLY A 16 1.50 17.11 -8.04
N ALA A 17 0.68 17.00 -9.10
CA ALA A 17 0.31 15.72 -9.68
C ALA A 17 1.55 14.91 -10.06
N VAL A 18 1.61 13.65 -9.64
CA VAL A 18 2.67 12.70 -10.00
C VAL A 18 2.04 11.45 -10.63
N PRO A 19 2.74 10.73 -11.53
CA PRO A 19 2.20 9.52 -12.12
C PRO A 19 1.83 8.48 -11.06
N HIS A 20 0.63 7.90 -11.16
CA HIS A 20 0.21 6.77 -10.34
C HIS A 20 1.12 5.54 -10.57
N GLY A 21 1.46 5.25 -11.82
CA GLY A 21 2.38 4.19 -12.24
C GLY A 21 3.58 4.73 -13.02
N ALA A 22 3.85 4.14 -14.18
CA ALA A 22 4.85 4.69 -15.10
C ALA A 22 4.35 6.01 -15.74
N ALA A 23 5.26 6.91 -16.07
CA ALA A 23 4.92 8.15 -16.77
C ALA A 23 4.17 7.85 -18.06
N GLY A 24 3.10 8.62 -18.32
CA GLY A 24 2.23 8.43 -19.50
C GLY A 24 1.21 7.30 -19.35
N ASN A 25 1.09 6.65 -18.20
CA ASN A 25 0.08 5.63 -17.96
C ASN A 25 -1.33 6.28 -17.93
N PRO A 26 -2.34 5.67 -18.62
CA PRO A 26 -3.72 6.18 -18.66
C PRO A 26 -4.45 6.10 -17.30
N ILE A 27 -3.90 5.43 -16.30
CA ILE A 27 -4.50 5.35 -14.94
C ILE A 27 -4.58 6.72 -14.25
N GLY A 28 -3.79 7.71 -14.71
CA GLY A 28 -3.84 9.07 -14.19
C GLY A 28 -2.73 9.40 -13.20
N SER A 29 -3.00 10.41 -12.39
CA SER A 29 -2.03 10.96 -11.44
C SER A 29 -2.59 10.93 -10.02
N VAL A 30 -1.68 10.92 -9.05
CA VAL A 30 -1.98 11.01 -7.62
C VAL A 30 -1.25 12.20 -7.02
N MET A 31 -1.67 12.61 -5.83
CA MET A 31 -1.01 13.65 -5.04
C MET A 31 -0.44 13.00 -3.77
N MET A 32 0.81 13.31 -3.47
CA MET A 32 1.46 12.86 -2.25
C MET A 32 1.32 13.93 -1.15
N SER A 33 1.30 13.50 0.10
CA SER A 33 1.22 14.36 1.27
C SER A 33 2.47 14.20 2.13
N ARG A 34 3.03 15.31 2.59
CA ARG A 34 4.12 15.38 3.57
C ARG A 34 3.58 16.03 4.84
N ILE A 35 3.81 15.41 5.98
CA ILE A 35 3.40 15.88 7.30
C ILE A 35 4.68 16.08 8.15
N ALA A 36 4.90 17.32 8.61
CA ALA A 36 6.00 17.63 9.51
C ALA A 36 5.46 17.89 10.93
N MET A 37 5.85 17.04 11.89
CA MET A 37 5.44 17.15 13.29
C MET A 37 6.68 17.17 14.19
N GLY A 38 7.03 18.33 14.71
CA GLY A 38 8.29 18.52 15.43
C GLY A 38 9.47 18.14 14.53
N ASP A 39 10.33 17.26 15.00
CA ASP A 39 11.52 16.81 14.26
C ASP A 39 11.22 15.59 13.34
N THR A 40 9.97 15.15 13.27
CA THR A 40 9.59 13.97 12.47
C THR A 40 8.84 14.36 11.20
N VAL A 41 9.26 13.81 10.08
CA VAL A 41 8.63 13.99 8.76
C VAL A 41 8.06 12.65 8.28
N PHE A 42 6.75 12.62 8.06
CA PHE A 42 6.06 11.50 7.43
C PHE A 42 5.64 11.87 6.01
N VAL A 43 5.86 10.97 5.06
CA VAL A 43 5.36 11.10 3.69
C VAL A 43 4.40 9.95 3.37
N HIS A 44 3.16 10.30 3.07
CA HIS A 44 2.21 9.43 2.42
C HIS A 44 2.32 9.63 0.91
N ALA A 45 3.02 8.72 0.27
CA ALA A 45 3.27 8.78 -1.17
C ALA A 45 2.09 8.22 -1.99
N SER A 46 0.93 8.01 -1.34
CA SER A 46 -0.29 7.54 -1.99
C SER A 46 -0.07 6.25 -2.79
N ASP A 47 -0.69 6.15 -3.96
CA ASP A 47 -0.65 4.97 -4.83
C ASP A 47 0.56 4.93 -5.78
N ILE A 48 1.67 5.60 -5.46
CA ILE A 48 2.86 5.49 -6.32
C ILE A 48 3.36 4.04 -6.36
N GLN A 49 3.55 3.54 -7.58
CA GLN A 49 3.95 2.15 -7.83
C GLN A 49 5.47 1.98 -7.92
N LEU A 50 6.24 3.02 -7.66
CA LEU A 50 7.71 3.07 -7.79
C LEU A 50 8.21 2.85 -9.25
N LEU A 51 7.35 3.04 -10.24
CA LEU A 51 7.66 2.89 -11.66
C LEU A 51 8.19 4.18 -12.30
N ASP A 52 8.03 5.32 -11.61
CA ASP A 52 8.50 6.64 -12.04
C ASP A 52 9.62 7.14 -11.13
N SER A 53 10.85 7.23 -11.68
CA SER A 53 12.01 7.63 -10.90
C SER A 53 12.01 9.10 -10.46
N PRO A 54 11.49 10.06 -11.26
CA PRO A 54 11.30 11.44 -10.80
C PRO A 54 10.40 11.56 -9.56
N THR A 55 9.30 10.80 -9.51
CA THR A 55 8.41 10.76 -8.33
C THR A 55 9.14 10.24 -7.09
N VAL A 56 9.93 9.19 -7.25
CA VAL A 56 10.75 8.64 -6.15
C VAL A 56 11.80 9.65 -5.67
N ASN A 57 12.45 10.40 -6.60
CA ASN A 57 13.35 11.50 -6.22
C ASN A 57 12.64 12.53 -5.34
N LYS A 58 11.44 12.92 -5.72
CA LYS A 58 10.65 13.90 -4.96
C LYS A 58 10.35 13.43 -3.53
N VAL A 59 10.06 12.14 -3.34
CA VAL A 59 9.88 11.58 -1.99
C VAL A 59 11.18 11.69 -1.19
N ILE A 60 12.32 11.35 -1.78
CA ILE A 60 13.63 11.44 -1.12
C ILE A 60 14.00 12.90 -0.81
N ASP A 61 13.75 13.83 -1.74
CA ASP A 61 14.04 15.26 -1.57
C ASP A 61 13.23 15.90 -0.43
N TRP A 62 12.09 15.31 -0.08
CA TRP A 62 11.29 15.70 1.09
C TRP A 62 11.89 15.25 2.43
N GLN A 63 12.95 14.45 2.40
CA GLN A 63 13.71 13.97 3.56
C GLN A 63 12.81 13.41 4.68
N PRO A 64 11.93 12.43 4.40
CA PRO A 64 11.11 11.87 5.45
C PRO A 64 11.89 10.90 6.34
N ASP A 65 11.49 10.83 7.61
CA ASP A 65 11.89 9.74 8.53
C ASP A 65 11.09 8.46 8.22
N VAL A 66 9.83 8.65 7.81
CA VAL A 66 8.92 7.55 7.45
C VAL A 66 8.25 7.85 6.12
N ALA A 67 8.30 6.90 5.19
CA ALA A 67 7.58 6.95 3.92
C ALA A 67 6.69 5.73 3.74
N LEU A 68 5.41 5.98 3.40
CA LEU A 68 4.43 4.96 3.03
C LEU A 68 4.08 5.10 1.55
N ALA A 69 4.25 4.04 0.78
CA ALA A 69 3.90 3.96 -0.64
C ALA A 69 3.21 2.64 -0.98
N ALA A 70 2.49 2.61 -2.10
CA ALA A 70 1.77 1.41 -2.54
C ALA A 70 2.71 0.27 -2.99
N GLY A 71 3.88 0.58 -3.53
CA GLY A 71 4.78 -0.40 -4.11
C GLY A 71 4.32 -0.92 -5.48
N PRO A 72 5.15 -1.74 -6.16
CA PRO A 72 4.85 -2.22 -7.50
C PRO A 72 3.73 -3.26 -7.52
N PRO A 73 2.84 -3.22 -8.54
CA PRO A 73 1.74 -4.17 -8.70
C PRO A 73 2.23 -5.45 -9.39
N LEU A 74 3.02 -6.27 -8.69
CA LEU A 74 3.68 -7.46 -9.26
C LEU A 74 2.69 -8.51 -9.76
N TYR A 75 1.46 -8.52 -9.26
CA TYR A 75 0.37 -9.39 -9.70
C TYR A 75 -0.17 -9.08 -11.12
N LEU A 76 0.27 -7.99 -11.73
CA LEU A 76 -0.17 -7.64 -13.09
C LEU A 76 0.78 -8.25 -14.13
N ASP A 77 0.27 -9.16 -14.94
CA ASP A 77 1.03 -9.84 -16.02
C ASP A 77 1.58 -8.84 -17.06
N ARG A 78 0.89 -7.71 -17.24
CA ARG A 78 1.31 -6.63 -18.15
C ARG A 78 2.55 -5.86 -17.67
N LEU A 79 2.99 -6.05 -16.43
CA LEU A 79 4.16 -5.35 -15.90
C LEU A 79 5.42 -5.91 -16.57
N THR A 80 6.04 -5.10 -17.41
CA THR A 80 7.22 -5.49 -18.16
C THR A 80 8.43 -5.76 -17.27
N ARG A 81 9.39 -6.53 -17.78
CA ARG A 81 10.66 -6.79 -17.08
C ARG A 81 11.38 -5.48 -16.71
N GLY A 82 11.45 -4.52 -17.64
CA GLY A 82 12.08 -3.23 -17.39
C GLY A 82 11.39 -2.41 -16.29
N GLU A 83 10.07 -2.50 -16.19
CA GLU A 83 9.31 -1.86 -15.11
C GLU A 83 9.58 -2.55 -13.77
N ARG A 84 9.63 -3.88 -13.73
CA ARG A 84 10.00 -4.65 -12.51
C ARG A 84 11.41 -4.28 -12.03
N GLU A 85 12.40 -4.20 -12.94
CA GLU A 85 13.75 -3.80 -12.63
C GLU A 85 13.82 -2.34 -12.12
N ARG A 86 13.08 -1.43 -12.73
CA ARG A 86 12.96 -0.03 -12.29
C ARG A 86 12.34 0.09 -10.91
N ALA A 87 11.24 -0.62 -10.65
CA ALA A 87 10.59 -0.65 -9.35
C ALA A 87 11.55 -1.13 -8.26
N TRP A 88 12.33 -2.18 -8.55
CA TRP A 88 13.36 -2.69 -7.65
C TRP A 88 14.43 -1.65 -7.34
N ALA A 89 15.01 -1.02 -8.38
CA ALA A 89 16.02 0.01 -8.21
C ALA A 89 15.50 1.21 -7.40
N ASN A 90 14.27 1.64 -7.66
CA ASN A 90 13.62 2.74 -6.97
C ASN A 90 13.32 2.40 -5.50
N ALA A 91 12.80 1.21 -5.22
CA ALA A 91 12.55 0.75 -3.85
C ALA A 91 13.85 0.63 -3.04
N ALA A 92 14.90 0.06 -3.63
CA ALA A 92 16.20 -0.03 -2.99
C ALA A 92 16.80 1.35 -2.71
N ARG A 93 16.55 2.32 -3.59
CA ARG A 93 16.99 3.69 -3.41
C ARG A 93 16.22 4.40 -2.29
N LEU A 94 14.89 4.25 -2.21
CA LEU A 94 14.09 4.72 -1.07
C LEU A 94 14.63 4.15 0.24
N ALA A 95 14.76 2.82 0.31
CA ALA A 95 15.19 2.14 1.53
C ALA A 95 16.61 2.49 1.99
N ARG A 96 17.49 2.99 1.11
CA ARG A 96 18.83 3.47 1.47
C ARG A 96 18.85 4.91 1.96
N ASN A 97 17.86 5.72 1.60
CA ASN A 97 17.82 7.15 1.88
C ASN A 97 16.80 7.55 2.96
N ILE A 98 15.90 6.66 3.35
CA ILE A 98 14.80 6.91 4.29
C ILE A 98 14.88 5.87 5.40
N ASP A 99 14.77 6.30 6.65
CA ASP A 99 14.94 5.41 7.81
C ASP A 99 13.88 4.32 7.88
N THR A 100 12.63 4.67 7.68
CA THR A 100 11.52 3.72 7.67
C THR A 100 10.76 3.79 6.35
N VAL A 101 10.77 2.71 5.58
CA VAL A 101 9.99 2.59 4.35
C VAL A 101 8.94 1.50 4.52
N ILE A 102 7.70 1.85 4.21
CA ILE A 102 6.53 0.96 4.22
C ILE A 102 6.01 0.86 2.79
N LEU A 103 6.01 -0.38 2.25
CA LEU A 103 5.45 -0.69 0.93
C LEU A 103 4.30 -1.66 1.12
N ASP A 104 3.09 -1.27 0.77
CA ASP A 104 1.92 -2.08 1.08
C ASP A 104 0.97 -2.23 -0.11
N HIS A 105 -0.07 -1.49 -0.13
CA HIS A 105 -1.27 -1.52 -0.95
C HIS A 105 -1.20 -2.36 -2.24
N HIS A 106 -0.42 -1.97 -3.25
CA HIS A 106 -0.28 -2.77 -4.47
C HIS A 106 0.66 -3.97 -4.30
N LEU A 107 1.73 -3.81 -3.52
CA LEU A 107 2.73 -4.86 -3.37
C LEU A 107 2.15 -6.07 -2.63
N MET A 108 1.33 -5.83 -1.58
CA MET A 108 0.77 -6.89 -0.73
C MET A 108 -0.47 -7.59 -1.32
N ARG A 109 -0.84 -7.29 -2.57
CA ARG A 109 -1.92 -7.99 -3.28
C ARG A 109 -1.53 -9.35 -3.85
N SER A 110 -0.28 -9.78 -3.67
CA SER A 110 0.18 -11.09 -4.10
C SER A 110 1.21 -11.67 -3.14
N GLU A 111 1.34 -12.98 -3.13
CA GLU A 111 2.40 -13.67 -2.38
C GLU A 111 3.78 -13.35 -2.97
N GLU A 112 3.88 -13.16 -4.30
CA GLU A 112 5.09 -12.67 -4.96
C GLU A 112 5.57 -11.36 -4.34
N GLY A 113 4.63 -10.44 -4.05
CA GLY A 113 4.93 -9.15 -3.42
C GLY A 113 5.54 -9.29 -2.03
N ALA A 114 5.03 -10.22 -1.23
CA ALA A 114 5.58 -10.50 0.10
C ALA A 114 7.02 -11.04 0.02
N VAL A 115 7.26 -12.00 -0.86
CA VAL A 115 8.61 -12.55 -1.12
C VAL A 115 9.57 -11.47 -1.65
N TRP A 116 9.07 -10.62 -2.55
CA TRP A 116 9.84 -9.51 -3.11
C TRP A 116 10.26 -8.50 -2.01
N LEU A 117 9.37 -8.18 -1.08
CA LEU A 117 9.65 -7.27 0.04
C LEU A 117 10.74 -7.83 0.96
N ASP A 118 10.68 -9.13 1.26
CA ASP A 118 11.69 -9.81 2.09
C ASP A 118 13.06 -9.84 1.39
N ARG A 119 13.10 -10.10 0.09
CA ARG A 119 14.33 -10.00 -0.71
C ARG A 119 14.89 -8.59 -0.75
N LEU A 120 14.03 -7.57 -0.88
CA LEU A 120 14.46 -6.17 -0.84
C LEU A 120 15.14 -5.86 0.50
N SER A 121 14.50 -6.23 1.61
CA SER A 121 15.06 -6.04 2.96
C SER A 121 16.43 -6.68 3.11
N ALA A 122 16.58 -7.94 2.66
CA ALA A 122 17.86 -8.66 2.67
C ALA A 122 18.92 -7.97 1.79
N THR A 123 18.53 -7.47 0.61
CA THR A 123 19.45 -6.83 -0.34
C THR A 123 19.96 -5.48 0.16
N VAL A 124 19.11 -4.69 0.82
CA VAL A 124 19.51 -3.37 1.33
C VAL A 124 20.13 -3.43 2.73
N GLY A 125 20.11 -4.60 3.39
CA GLY A 125 20.67 -4.82 4.73
C GLY A 125 19.88 -4.15 5.85
N ARG A 126 18.62 -3.80 5.62
CA ARG A 126 17.71 -3.17 6.59
C ARG A 126 16.26 -3.57 6.32
N LYS A 127 15.44 -3.55 7.37
CA LYS A 127 14.04 -3.94 7.23
C LYS A 127 13.25 -2.90 6.43
N VAL A 128 12.58 -3.36 5.38
CA VAL A 128 11.52 -2.65 4.68
C VAL A 128 10.20 -3.30 5.10
N TYR A 129 9.21 -2.52 5.43
CA TYR A 129 7.98 -2.98 6.06
C TYR A 129 6.84 -3.07 5.04
N CYS A 130 5.87 -3.95 5.28
CA CYS A 130 4.49 -3.71 4.91
C CYS A 130 3.74 -3.14 6.14
N ALA A 131 2.52 -2.64 5.96
CA ALA A 131 1.75 -2.02 7.04
C ALA A 131 1.57 -2.97 8.24
N ALA A 132 1.21 -4.24 7.98
CA ALA A 132 1.07 -5.24 9.04
C ALA A 132 2.36 -5.39 9.86
N ASN A 133 3.51 -5.55 9.20
CA ASN A 133 4.79 -5.70 9.90
C ASN A 133 5.19 -4.43 10.65
N PHE A 134 4.88 -3.25 10.13
CA PHE A 134 5.12 -1.99 10.82
C PHE A 134 4.32 -1.88 12.11
N MET A 135 3.06 -2.36 12.08
CA MET A 135 2.16 -2.41 13.23
C MET A 135 2.42 -3.62 14.16
N GLY A 136 3.46 -4.43 13.92
CA GLY A 136 3.75 -5.62 14.73
C GLY A 136 2.76 -6.78 14.51
N GLN A 137 1.97 -6.74 13.43
CA GLN A 137 0.97 -7.74 13.12
C GLN A 137 1.47 -8.73 12.05
N PRO A 138 0.92 -9.96 12.01
CA PRO A 138 1.20 -10.92 10.95
C PRO A 138 0.60 -10.45 9.62
N ARG A 139 1.26 -10.79 8.50
CA ARG A 139 0.73 -10.56 7.15
C ARG A 139 -0.45 -11.47 6.88
N GLN A 140 -1.61 -10.93 6.55
CA GLN A 140 -2.81 -11.72 6.22
C GLN A 140 -2.95 -12.00 4.73
N LEU A 141 -2.49 -11.08 3.86
CA LEU A 141 -2.56 -11.15 2.40
C LEU A 141 -3.97 -11.49 1.88
N LEU A 142 -5.01 -10.91 2.48
CA LEU A 142 -6.41 -11.24 2.16
C LEU A 142 -6.73 -10.99 0.69
N GLU A 143 -6.16 -9.94 0.10
CA GLU A 143 -6.35 -9.60 -1.30
C GLU A 143 -5.73 -10.66 -2.24
N ALA A 144 -4.56 -11.21 -1.88
CA ALA A 144 -3.94 -12.30 -2.64
C ALA A 144 -4.78 -13.58 -2.60
N LYS A 145 -5.57 -13.74 -1.55
CA LYS A 145 -6.44 -14.91 -1.32
C LYS A 145 -7.92 -14.64 -1.63
N ARG A 146 -8.23 -13.53 -2.28
CA ARG A 146 -9.60 -13.07 -2.55
C ARG A 146 -10.48 -14.17 -3.15
N VAL A 147 -10.00 -14.88 -4.18
CA VAL A 147 -10.78 -15.94 -4.84
C VAL A 147 -11.14 -17.04 -3.85
N GLN A 148 -10.16 -17.51 -3.08
CA GLN A 148 -10.34 -18.56 -2.06
C GLN A 148 -11.27 -18.07 -0.94
N LEU A 149 -11.23 -16.79 -0.56
CA LEU A 149 -12.14 -16.22 0.42
C LEU A 149 -13.59 -16.24 -0.09
N TYR A 150 -13.83 -15.83 -1.32
CA TYR A 150 -15.18 -15.88 -1.91
C TYR A 150 -15.71 -17.30 -2.06
N GLU A 151 -14.84 -18.28 -2.32
CA GLU A 151 -15.24 -19.70 -2.38
C GLU A 151 -15.60 -20.25 -1.01
N HIS A 152 -14.88 -19.87 0.05
CA HIS A 152 -15.10 -20.37 1.42
C HIS A 152 -16.19 -19.60 2.18
N MET A 153 -16.34 -18.34 1.87
CA MET A 153 -17.25 -17.40 2.54
C MET A 153 -18.03 -16.62 1.49
N PRO A 154 -18.89 -17.28 0.70
CA PRO A 154 -19.69 -16.59 -0.31
C PRO A 154 -20.62 -15.59 0.37
N VAL A 155 -20.63 -14.37 -0.14
CA VAL A 155 -21.57 -13.35 0.31
C VAL A 155 -22.98 -13.77 -0.15
N PRO A 156 -23.99 -13.79 0.74
CA PRO A 156 -25.37 -14.11 0.36
C PRO A 156 -25.91 -13.21 -0.74
N ASP A 157 -26.81 -13.74 -1.56
CA ASP A 157 -27.54 -12.96 -2.54
C ASP A 157 -28.24 -11.77 -1.86
N ALA A 158 -28.24 -10.61 -2.52
CA ALA A 158 -28.81 -9.36 -2.02
C ALA A 158 -28.15 -8.76 -0.75
N TRP A 159 -27.10 -9.39 -0.18
CA TRP A 159 -26.44 -8.86 1.03
C TRP A 159 -25.99 -7.41 0.88
N HIS A 160 -25.44 -7.04 -0.26
CA HIS A 160 -24.98 -5.67 -0.53
C HIS A 160 -26.14 -4.66 -0.55
N ASP A 161 -27.28 -5.03 -1.11
CA ASP A 161 -28.47 -4.19 -1.16
C ASP A 161 -29.07 -4.02 0.25
N ASP A 162 -29.07 -5.08 1.03
CA ASP A 162 -29.52 -5.07 2.42
C ASP A 162 -28.58 -4.27 3.32
N TYR A 163 -27.26 -4.33 3.11
CA TYR A 163 -26.29 -3.50 3.82
C TYR A 163 -26.49 -2.01 3.51
N VAL A 164 -26.63 -1.65 2.23
CA VAL A 164 -26.92 -0.28 1.81
C VAL A 164 -28.24 0.23 2.38
N ALA A 165 -29.23 -0.66 2.51
CA ALA A 165 -30.54 -0.36 3.11
C ALA A 165 -30.53 -0.34 4.66
N GLY A 166 -29.40 -0.63 5.31
CA GLY A 166 -29.27 -0.69 6.76
C GLY A 166 -30.02 -1.85 7.42
N LYS A 167 -30.26 -2.94 6.68
CA LYS A 167 -30.98 -4.14 7.17
C LYS A 167 -30.04 -5.23 7.68
N THR A 168 -28.75 -5.17 7.36
CA THR A 168 -27.71 -6.10 7.80
C THR A 168 -26.44 -5.36 8.15
N ASP A 169 -25.58 -5.97 8.95
CA ASP A 169 -24.30 -5.43 9.40
C ASP A 169 -23.15 -6.39 9.02
N PRO A 170 -21.96 -5.88 8.64
CA PRO A 170 -20.79 -6.70 8.44
C PRO A 170 -20.41 -7.58 9.65
N ASP A 171 -20.60 -7.08 10.87
CA ASP A 171 -20.26 -7.80 12.09
C ASP A 171 -21.14 -9.04 12.29
N ASP A 172 -22.44 -8.95 11.96
CA ASP A 172 -23.34 -10.12 11.98
C ASP A 172 -22.90 -11.17 10.98
N PHE A 173 -22.55 -10.76 9.74
CA PHE A 173 -22.03 -11.65 8.71
C PHE A 173 -20.73 -12.30 9.15
N LEU A 174 -19.79 -11.53 9.70
CA LEU A 174 -18.48 -12.04 10.14
C LEU A 174 -18.59 -12.97 11.36
N ALA A 175 -19.56 -12.74 12.25
CA ALA A 175 -19.79 -13.60 13.42
C ALA A 175 -20.29 -15.01 13.05
N GLU A 176 -21.00 -15.14 11.93
CA GLU A 176 -21.49 -16.42 11.41
C GLU A 176 -20.45 -17.17 10.58
N MET A 177 -19.38 -16.48 10.12
CA MET A 177 -18.36 -17.02 9.23
C MET A 177 -17.35 -17.91 9.96
N ARG A 178 -17.04 -19.04 9.32
CA ARG A 178 -15.91 -19.87 9.71
C ARG A 178 -14.71 -19.51 8.84
N TRP A 179 -13.78 -18.78 9.42
CA TRP A 179 -12.53 -18.49 8.76
C TRP A 179 -11.78 -19.77 8.42
N PRO A 180 -11.23 -19.92 7.20
CA PRO A 180 -10.36 -21.03 6.89
C PRO A 180 -9.10 -20.98 7.78
N ALA A 181 -8.44 -22.11 7.98
CA ALA A 181 -7.28 -22.23 8.88
C ALA A 181 -6.14 -21.24 8.57
N TRP A 182 -6.09 -20.75 7.34
CA TRP A 182 -5.15 -19.72 6.87
C TRP A 182 -5.72 -18.28 6.94
N GLY A 183 -6.96 -18.13 7.37
CA GLY A 183 -7.61 -16.83 7.53
C GLY A 183 -7.08 -16.02 8.72
N PRO A 184 -7.59 -14.81 8.93
CA PRO A 184 -7.25 -14.01 10.09
C PRO A 184 -7.49 -14.78 11.37
N GLN A 185 -6.49 -14.85 12.23
CA GLN A 185 -6.67 -15.25 13.61
C GLN A 185 -7.31 -14.07 14.32
N VAL A 186 -8.64 -14.01 14.34
CA VAL A 186 -9.37 -12.97 15.08
C VAL A 186 -9.19 -13.29 16.56
N SER A 187 -8.17 -12.70 17.18
CA SER A 187 -8.20 -12.56 18.63
C SER A 187 -9.36 -11.63 18.96
N SER A 188 -10.34 -12.11 19.70
CA SER A 188 -11.39 -11.27 20.28
C SER A 188 -10.75 -10.00 20.84
N PHE A 189 -11.11 -8.86 20.28
CA PHE A 189 -10.81 -7.58 20.88
C PHE A 189 -11.60 -7.52 22.19
N GLU A 190 -10.95 -7.80 23.34
CA GLU A 190 -11.42 -7.41 24.66
C GLU A 190 -11.12 -5.94 24.92
#